data_7f43aef52321dee941ac39d21c7976cb
#
_entry.id   7f43aef52321dee941ac39d21c7976cb
#
_cell.length_a   1.000
_cell.length_b   1.000
_cell.length_c   1.000
_cell.angle_alpha   90.00
_cell.angle_beta   90.00
_cell.angle_gamma   90.00
#
_symmetry.space_group_name_H-M   'P 1'
#
loop_
_entity.id
_entity.type
_entity.pdbx_description
1 polymer ?
#
loop_
_entity_poly.entity_id
_entity_poly.type
_entity_poly.pdbx_seq_one_letter_code
_entity_poly.pdbx_strand_id
1 'polypeptide(L)'
;YNLALDRIQSIEPCDVPFRENPQFDASHFFDDVIGVSKNIGNRPIFISFWANAEQSQYIKTKPIHPSQQLVSTNPADHSCIFSIRVITNFEMYSVFMSYGPGIRILSPRFVVAFMRDKMCEAADMYDQETNDFLQGQK
;
A
#
# COMPACT_ATOMS: atom_id res chain seq x y z
N TYR A 1 9.67 -5.90 15.90
CA TYR A 1 10.54 -6.09 14.72
C TYR A 1 10.07 -7.31 13.97
N ASN A 2 9.91 -7.19 12.63
CA ASN A 2 9.67 -8.34 11.77
C ASN A 2 11.05 -8.96 11.45
N LEU A 3 11.24 -10.24 11.80
CA LEU A 3 12.44 -10.98 11.44
C LEU A 3 12.23 -11.58 10.04
N ALA A 4 13.14 -11.26 9.13
CA ALA A 4 13.17 -11.86 7.80
C ALA A 4 13.80 -13.24 7.89
N LEU A 5 13.01 -14.28 7.63
CA LEU A 5 13.46 -15.68 7.77
C LEU A 5 14.64 -16.02 6.84
N ASP A 6 14.69 -15.40 5.68
CA ASP A 6 15.75 -15.52 4.68
C ASP A 6 17.11 -14.93 5.12
N ARG A 7 17.12 -14.14 6.21
CA ARG A 7 18.33 -13.51 6.77
C ARG A 7 18.85 -14.22 8.03
N ILE A 8 18.20 -15.30 8.45
CA ILE A 8 18.66 -16.11 9.58
C ILE A 8 19.94 -16.85 9.17
N GLN A 9 21.03 -16.62 9.88
CA GLN A 9 22.32 -17.27 9.61
C GLN A 9 22.50 -18.58 10.39
N SER A 10 21.99 -18.63 11.63
CA SER A 10 22.03 -19.84 12.46
C SER A 10 20.85 -19.87 13.44
N ILE A 11 20.43 -21.07 13.81
CA ILE A 11 19.43 -21.30 14.86
C ILE A 11 20.05 -22.33 15.82
N GLU A 12 20.16 -21.96 17.10
CA GLU A 12 20.69 -22.80 18.13
C GLU A 12 19.66 -22.99 19.26
N PRO A 13 19.54 -24.20 19.83
CA PRO A 13 18.74 -24.40 21.03
C PRO A 13 19.25 -23.53 22.17
N CYS A 14 18.37 -23.01 22.99
CA CYS A 14 18.76 -22.29 24.20
C CYS A 14 17.90 -22.75 25.38
N ASP A 15 18.46 -22.62 26.61
CA ASP A 15 17.80 -23.02 27.85
C ASP A 15 16.85 -21.93 28.40
N VAL A 16 16.66 -20.84 27.65
CA VAL A 16 15.72 -19.78 28.04
C VAL A 16 14.29 -20.25 27.80
N PRO A 17 13.44 -20.32 28.83
CA PRO A 17 12.07 -20.77 28.66
C PRO A 17 11.29 -19.81 27.76
N PHE A 18 10.49 -20.38 26.86
CA PHE A 18 9.57 -19.62 26.05
C PHE A 18 8.58 -18.85 26.94
N ARG A 19 8.41 -17.55 26.66
CA ARG A 19 7.43 -16.70 27.32
C ARG A 19 6.35 -16.35 26.32
N GLU A 20 5.14 -16.79 26.59
CA GLU A 20 3.99 -16.34 25.81
C GLU A 20 3.76 -14.83 25.99
N ASN A 21 3.39 -14.17 24.89
CA ASN A 21 2.90 -12.80 24.93
C ASN A 21 1.37 -12.80 24.80
N PRO A 22 0.60 -12.75 25.89
CA PRO A 22 -0.86 -12.82 25.84
C PRO A 22 -1.51 -11.62 25.15
N GLN A 23 -0.75 -10.55 24.89
CA GLN A 23 -1.21 -9.36 24.17
C GLN A 23 -0.98 -9.47 22.65
N PHE A 24 -0.33 -10.53 22.18
CA PHE A 24 -0.02 -10.72 20.77
C PHE A 24 -0.88 -11.86 20.20
N ASP A 25 -1.79 -11.50 19.31
CA ASP A 25 -2.55 -12.45 18.51
C ASP A 25 -2.00 -12.46 17.07
N ALA A 26 -1.26 -13.51 16.74
CA ALA A 26 -0.66 -13.67 15.41
C ALA A 26 -1.71 -13.73 14.29
N SER A 27 -2.91 -14.24 14.59
CA SER A 27 -4.00 -14.41 13.62
C SER A 27 -4.57 -13.07 13.16
N HIS A 28 -4.54 -12.05 14.02
CA HIS A 28 -5.16 -10.73 13.79
C HIS A 28 -4.16 -9.58 13.74
N PHE A 29 -2.87 -9.88 13.94
CA PHE A 29 -1.85 -8.82 14.03
C PHE A 29 -1.75 -7.96 12.77
N PHE A 30 -2.00 -8.54 11.60
CA PHE A 30 -1.88 -7.86 10.31
C PHE A 30 -3.22 -7.48 9.66
N ASP A 31 -4.34 -7.66 10.35
CA ASP A 31 -5.70 -7.40 9.80
C ASP A 31 -5.94 -5.95 9.39
N ASP A 32 -5.14 -5.03 9.88
CA ASP A 32 -5.29 -3.60 9.64
C ASP A 32 -4.15 -2.99 8.78
N VAL A 33 -3.37 -3.83 8.10
CA VAL A 33 -2.30 -3.38 7.22
C VAL A 33 -2.35 -4.08 5.86
N ILE A 34 -1.82 -3.43 4.83
CA ILE A 34 -1.46 -4.06 3.57
C ILE A 34 0.00 -4.48 3.70
N GLY A 35 0.30 -5.77 3.41
CA GLY A 35 1.63 -6.32 3.61
C GLY A 35 1.95 -6.66 5.07
N VAL A 36 3.19 -6.47 5.48
CA VAL A 36 3.70 -6.94 6.80
C VAL A 36 4.31 -5.84 7.66
N SER A 37 4.45 -4.62 7.14
CA SER A 37 5.03 -3.50 7.91
C SER A 37 3.94 -2.82 8.72
N LYS A 38 3.93 -3.07 10.03
CA LYS A 38 3.00 -2.44 10.96
C LYS A 38 3.73 -1.44 11.86
N ASN A 39 3.38 -0.17 11.72
CA ASN A 39 3.87 0.89 12.59
C ASN A 39 3.11 0.85 13.91
N ILE A 40 3.77 0.36 14.96
CA ILE A 40 3.19 0.26 16.30
C ILE A 40 2.82 1.67 16.81
N GLY A 41 1.59 1.81 17.29
CA GLY A 41 1.05 3.09 17.77
C GLY A 41 0.22 3.85 16.75
N ASN A 42 0.31 3.53 15.47
CA ASN A 42 -0.59 4.08 14.47
C ASN A 42 -1.96 3.39 14.54
N ARG A 43 -3.01 4.14 14.19
CA ARG A 43 -4.38 3.63 14.14
C ARG A 43 -4.85 3.49 12.70
N PRO A 44 -5.67 2.46 12.40
CA PRO A 44 -6.29 2.32 11.08
C PRO A 44 -7.18 3.53 10.77
N ILE A 45 -7.05 4.05 9.57
CA ILE A 45 -7.83 5.17 9.03
C ILE A 45 -8.59 4.75 7.79
N PHE A 46 -9.68 5.44 7.47
CA PHE A 46 -10.38 5.26 6.22
C PHE A 46 -9.63 5.97 5.09
N ILE A 47 -9.39 5.24 4.00
CA ILE A 47 -8.82 5.73 2.77
C ILE A 47 -9.85 5.51 1.68
N SER A 48 -10.30 6.61 1.04
CA SER A 48 -11.19 6.53 -0.12
C SER A 48 -10.38 6.74 -1.39
N PHE A 49 -10.70 5.96 -2.41
CA PHE A 49 -10.04 6.05 -3.71
C PHE A 49 -11.02 5.79 -4.86
N TRP A 50 -10.76 6.46 -5.95
CA TRP A 50 -11.42 6.26 -7.23
C TRP A 50 -10.61 5.28 -8.08
N ALA A 51 -11.30 4.42 -8.82
CA ALA A 51 -10.72 3.56 -9.83
C ALA A 51 -11.48 3.70 -11.15
N ASN A 52 -10.77 3.68 -12.28
CA ASN A 52 -11.39 3.69 -13.60
C ASN A 52 -12.19 2.38 -13.84
N ALA A 53 -12.93 2.30 -14.95
CA ALA A 53 -13.79 1.16 -15.26
C ALA A 53 -13.03 -0.19 -15.23
N GLU A 54 -11.85 -0.24 -15.85
CA GLU A 54 -11.02 -1.43 -15.94
C GLU A 54 -10.55 -1.89 -14.57
N GLN A 55 -9.91 -1.00 -13.81
CA GLN A 55 -9.39 -1.32 -12.48
C GLN A 55 -10.52 -1.61 -11.49
N SER A 56 -11.69 -0.98 -11.66
CA SER A 56 -12.86 -1.24 -10.83
C SER A 56 -13.33 -2.70 -10.90
N GLN A 57 -13.31 -3.31 -12.09
CA GLN A 57 -13.69 -4.71 -12.25
C GLN A 57 -12.67 -5.63 -11.55
N TYR A 58 -11.38 -5.34 -11.74
CA TYR A 58 -10.33 -6.12 -11.09
C TYR A 58 -10.39 -6.02 -9.56
N ILE A 59 -10.53 -4.80 -9.03
CA ILE A 59 -10.58 -4.53 -7.58
C ILE A 59 -11.83 -5.13 -6.92
N LYS A 60 -12.96 -5.23 -7.64
CA LYS A 60 -14.16 -5.93 -7.14
C LYS A 60 -13.93 -7.42 -6.96
N THR A 61 -13.17 -8.05 -7.84
CA THR A 61 -12.88 -9.50 -7.79
C THR A 61 -11.69 -9.84 -6.91
N LYS A 62 -10.72 -8.93 -6.80
CA LYS A 62 -9.52 -9.04 -5.96
C LYS A 62 -9.38 -7.78 -5.10
N PRO A 63 -10.06 -7.72 -3.95
CA PRO A 63 -9.97 -6.58 -3.06
C PRO A 63 -8.53 -6.31 -2.63
N ILE A 64 -8.16 -5.03 -2.58
CA ILE A 64 -6.84 -4.57 -2.12
C ILE A 64 -6.63 -4.92 -0.63
N HIS A 65 -7.73 -4.91 0.14
CA HIS A 65 -7.72 -5.26 1.56
C HIS A 65 -9.08 -5.86 1.97
N PRO A 66 -9.14 -6.79 2.96
CA PRO A 66 -10.41 -7.37 3.43
C PRO A 66 -11.45 -6.36 3.89
N SER A 67 -11.03 -5.19 4.39
CA SER A 67 -11.95 -4.10 4.80
C SER A 67 -12.52 -3.30 3.63
N GLN A 68 -12.24 -3.69 2.38
CA GLN A 68 -12.69 -2.92 1.21
C GLN A 68 -14.21 -2.90 1.08
N GLN A 69 -14.73 -1.73 0.82
CA GLN A 69 -16.16 -1.50 0.54
C GLN A 69 -16.30 -0.69 -0.75
N LEU A 70 -17.26 -1.09 -1.57
CA LEU A 70 -17.72 -0.28 -2.70
C LEU A 70 -18.61 0.85 -2.18
N VAL A 71 -18.21 2.09 -2.39
CA VAL A 71 -18.95 3.28 -1.95
C VAL A 71 -19.94 3.73 -3.01
N SER A 72 -19.50 3.83 -4.27
CA SER A 72 -20.35 4.23 -5.38
C SER A 72 -19.82 3.72 -6.71
N THR A 73 -20.73 3.63 -7.71
CA THR A 73 -20.39 3.36 -9.10
C THR A 73 -20.97 4.48 -9.96
N ASN A 74 -20.15 5.05 -10.84
CA ASN A 74 -20.61 6.01 -11.83
C ASN A 74 -21.24 5.25 -13.02
N PRO A 75 -22.54 5.46 -13.33
CA PRO A 75 -23.19 4.74 -14.41
C PRO A 75 -22.73 5.18 -15.82
N ALA A 76 -22.13 6.36 -15.94
CA ALA A 76 -21.73 6.92 -17.23
C ALA A 76 -20.44 6.32 -17.77
N ASP A 77 -19.46 6.05 -16.89
CA ASP A 77 -18.12 5.55 -17.25
C ASP A 77 -17.71 4.28 -16.52
N HIS A 78 -18.62 3.71 -15.70
CA HIS A 78 -18.39 2.53 -14.88
C HIS A 78 -17.22 2.61 -13.89
N SER A 79 -16.67 3.80 -13.66
CA SER A 79 -15.70 4.03 -12.59
C SER A 79 -16.36 3.84 -11.22
N CYS A 80 -15.54 3.51 -10.22
CA CYS A 80 -16.04 3.26 -8.88
C CYS A 80 -15.24 4.04 -7.83
N ILE A 81 -15.89 4.32 -6.73
CA ILE A 81 -15.24 4.78 -5.50
C ILE A 81 -15.30 3.63 -4.49
N PHE A 82 -14.15 3.34 -3.92
CA PHE A 82 -13.97 2.36 -2.86
C PHE A 82 -13.46 3.04 -1.60
N SER A 83 -13.65 2.36 -0.46
CA SER A 83 -13.04 2.71 0.82
C SER A 83 -12.39 1.47 1.42
N ILE A 84 -11.23 1.65 2.04
CA ILE A 84 -10.55 0.66 2.89
C ILE A 84 -10.24 1.28 4.24
N ARG A 85 -10.05 0.45 5.27
CA ARG A 85 -9.64 0.89 6.60
C ARG A 85 -8.34 0.21 6.98
N VAL A 86 -7.23 0.96 6.93
CA VAL A 86 -5.88 0.43 7.15
C VAL A 86 -4.96 1.42 7.85
N ILE A 87 -3.89 0.93 8.45
CA ILE A 87 -2.74 1.72 8.88
C ILE A 87 -1.90 2.03 7.64
N THR A 88 -1.52 3.30 7.47
CA THR A 88 -0.64 3.69 6.36
C THR A 88 0.77 3.14 6.57
N ASN A 89 1.29 2.48 5.55
CA ASN A 89 2.64 1.92 5.51
C ASN A 89 3.20 1.96 4.09
N PHE A 90 4.46 1.56 3.94
CA PHE A 90 5.13 1.56 2.65
C PHE A 90 4.42 0.66 1.62
N GLU A 91 4.01 -0.54 2.03
CA GLU A 91 3.36 -1.51 1.13
C GLU A 91 2.02 -0.99 0.60
N MET A 92 1.25 -0.30 1.44
CA MET A 92 0.02 0.35 1.01
C MET A 92 0.27 1.37 -0.10
N TYR A 93 1.24 2.27 0.09
CA TYR A 93 1.60 3.25 -0.93
C TYR A 93 2.10 2.58 -2.22
N SER A 94 2.93 1.55 -2.10
CA SER A 94 3.45 0.79 -3.25
C SER A 94 2.33 0.12 -4.04
N VAL A 95 1.36 -0.48 -3.35
CA VAL A 95 0.19 -1.09 -4.00
C VAL A 95 -0.61 -0.04 -4.77
N PHE A 96 -0.90 1.12 -4.18
CA PHE A 96 -1.62 2.18 -4.89
C PHE A 96 -0.83 2.75 -6.07
N MET A 97 0.49 2.94 -5.94
CA MET A 97 1.34 3.41 -7.04
C MET A 97 1.40 2.42 -8.19
N SER A 98 1.31 1.12 -7.94
CA SER A 98 1.36 0.09 -8.98
C SER A 98 0.21 0.15 -9.99
N TYR A 99 -0.90 0.79 -9.62
CA TYR A 99 -2.04 1.00 -10.52
C TYR A 99 -1.87 2.21 -11.48
N GLY A 100 -0.81 3.01 -11.29
CA GLY A 100 -0.55 4.19 -12.12
C GLY A 100 -1.77 5.13 -12.19
N PRO A 101 -2.17 5.58 -13.41
CA PRO A 101 -3.30 6.49 -13.57
C PRO A 101 -4.67 5.81 -13.40
N GLY A 102 -4.72 4.49 -13.24
CA GLY A 102 -5.97 3.73 -13.09
C GLY A 102 -6.66 3.92 -11.74
N ILE A 103 -5.92 4.41 -10.73
CA ILE A 103 -6.44 4.70 -9.38
C ILE A 103 -6.04 6.12 -8.95
N ARG A 104 -6.92 6.76 -8.17
CA ARG A 104 -6.64 8.04 -7.52
C ARG A 104 -7.16 8.04 -6.09
N ILE A 105 -6.27 8.31 -5.13
CA ILE A 105 -6.67 8.52 -3.73
C ILE A 105 -7.46 9.81 -3.62
N LEU A 106 -8.59 9.78 -2.92
CA LEU A 106 -9.49 10.91 -2.71
C LEU A 106 -9.35 11.48 -1.30
N SER A 107 -9.15 10.62 -0.31
CA SER A 107 -8.98 11.01 1.10
C SER A 107 -8.17 9.96 1.87
N PRO A 108 -7.55 10.34 3.01
CA PRO A 108 -7.44 11.68 3.58
C PRO A 108 -6.39 12.55 2.87
N ARG A 109 -6.44 13.87 3.10
CA ARG A 109 -5.60 14.86 2.40
C ARG A 109 -4.10 14.57 2.47
N PHE A 110 -3.58 14.11 3.61
CA PHE A 110 -2.16 13.84 3.75
C PHE A 110 -1.69 12.64 2.90
N VAL A 111 -2.56 11.61 2.74
CA VAL A 111 -2.27 10.48 1.84
C VAL A 111 -2.27 10.94 0.38
N VAL A 112 -3.24 11.77 0.00
CA VAL A 112 -3.29 12.38 -1.36
C VAL A 112 -2.02 13.18 -1.64
N ALA A 113 -1.59 14.03 -0.70
CA ALA A 113 -0.39 14.85 -0.85
C ALA A 113 0.86 13.96 -1.00
N PHE A 114 1.02 12.96 -0.14
CA PHE A 114 2.15 12.03 -0.21
C PHE A 114 2.22 11.31 -1.57
N MET A 115 1.07 10.77 -2.04
CA MET A 115 1.00 10.08 -3.34
C MET A 115 1.36 11.01 -4.50
N ARG A 116 0.79 12.22 -4.51
CA ARG A 116 1.10 13.23 -5.53
C ARG A 116 2.60 13.54 -5.57
N ASP A 117 3.18 13.83 -4.40
CA ASP A 117 4.58 14.24 -4.30
C ASP A 117 5.51 13.11 -4.78
N LYS A 118 5.22 11.85 -4.41
CA LYS A 118 5.99 10.68 -4.89
C LYS A 118 5.85 10.41 -6.38
N MET A 119 4.67 10.64 -6.95
CA MET A 119 4.48 10.51 -8.40
C MET A 119 5.17 11.63 -9.18
N CYS A 120 5.20 12.86 -8.66
CA CYS A 120 5.98 13.95 -9.25
C CYS A 120 7.48 13.66 -9.20
N GLU A 121 8.02 13.26 -8.03
CA GLU A 121 9.43 12.84 -7.91
C GLU A 121 9.80 11.76 -8.93
N ALA A 122 8.92 10.76 -9.11
CA ALA A 122 9.16 9.69 -10.09
C ALA A 122 9.14 10.22 -11.53
N ALA A 123 8.21 11.10 -11.89
CA ALA A 123 8.14 11.71 -13.21
C ALA A 123 9.39 12.54 -13.52
N ASP A 124 9.82 13.37 -12.56
CA ASP A 124 11.02 14.20 -12.69
C ASP A 124 12.29 13.37 -12.96
N MET A 125 12.42 12.18 -12.38
CA MET A 125 13.54 11.26 -12.65
C MET A 125 13.57 10.81 -14.10
N TYR A 126 12.43 10.46 -14.69
CA TYR A 126 12.37 10.06 -16.11
C TYR A 126 12.70 11.22 -17.05
N ASP A 127 12.29 12.43 -16.70
CA ASP A 127 12.60 13.63 -17.52
C ASP A 127 14.10 13.96 -17.48
N GLN A 128 14.78 13.81 -16.33
CA GLN A 128 16.23 14.02 -16.19
C GLN A 128 17.04 12.98 -16.96
N GLU A 129 16.75 11.70 -16.80
CA GLU A 129 17.48 10.62 -17.50
C GLU A 129 17.33 10.72 -19.02
N THR A 130 16.17 11.11 -19.54
CA THR A 130 15.92 11.29 -20.96
C THR A 130 16.82 12.39 -21.55
N ASN A 131 17.01 13.49 -20.84
CA ASN A 131 17.87 14.59 -21.27
C ASN A 131 19.36 14.19 -21.26
N ASP A 132 19.84 13.49 -20.22
CA ASP A 132 21.23 13.06 -20.10
C ASP A 132 21.59 12.00 -21.13
N PHE A 133 20.68 11.04 -21.42
CA PHE A 133 20.86 10.02 -22.43
C PHE A 133 20.95 10.58 -23.85
N LEU A 134 20.14 11.60 -24.16
CA LEU A 134 20.14 12.27 -25.47
C LEU A 134 21.37 13.16 -25.67
N GLN A 135 21.97 13.68 -24.62
CA GLN A 135 23.20 14.49 -24.69
C GLN A 135 24.48 13.66 -24.75
N GLY A 136 24.46 12.44 -24.22
CA GLY A 136 25.60 11.49 -24.25
C GLY A 136 25.81 10.75 -25.56
N GLN A 137 24.91 10.90 -26.55
CA GLN A 137 24.98 10.26 -27.87
C GLN A 137 25.45 11.19 -29.01
N LYS A 138 26.08 12.35 -28.70
CA LYS A 138 26.64 13.26 -29.70
C LYS A 138 28.15 13.13 -29.79
#